data_fe2cf310aed896c8eb046a4e58b284bf
#
_entry.id   fe2cf310aed896c8eb046a4e58b284bf
#
_cell.length_a   1.000
_cell.length_b   1.000
_cell.length_c   1.000
_cell.angle_alpha   90.00
_cell.angle_beta   90.00
_cell.angle_gamma   90.00
#
_symmetry.space_group_name_H-M   'P 1'
#
loop_
_entity.id
_entity.type
_entity.pdbx_description
1 polymer ?
#
loop_
_entity_poly.entity_id
_entity_poly.type
_entity_poly.pdbx_seq_one_letter_code
_entity_poly.pdbx_strand_id
1 'polypeptide(L)'
;MNIDYTVTALMFPAIPLLMGVYSNRFHTLSNLIRKLHDEHVYEKHIPPEWKKQFLNLSNRITLLRWTILFAAFGFLFNMLTVFALHMDELLLARIIFGSCCLSMIISIVFFIREIHISTNALKLHMSDMDVNVD
;
A
#
# COMPACT_ATOMS: atom_id res chain seq x y z
N MET A 1 9.76 20.21 21.54
CA MET A 1 9.36 18.84 21.89
C MET A 1 10.50 17.88 21.56
N ASN A 2 10.94 17.14 22.53
CA ASN A 2 12.06 16.24 22.30
C ASN A 2 11.58 14.87 21.81
N ILE A 3 12.23 14.38 20.75
CA ILE A 3 12.02 13.00 20.31
C ILE A 3 12.71 12.10 21.32
N ASP A 4 11.94 11.24 21.97
CA ASP A 4 12.47 10.26 22.90
C ASP A 4 12.14 8.84 22.44
N TYR A 5 12.59 7.87 23.23
CA TYR A 5 12.35 6.46 22.91
C TYR A 5 10.87 6.11 22.91
N THR A 6 10.06 6.84 23.66
CA THR A 6 8.60 6.59 23.72
C THR A 6 7.94 6.81 22.36
N VAL A 7 8.30 7.93 21.69
CA VAL A 7 7.73 8.28 20.38
C VAL A 7 8.11 7.23 19.33
N THR A 8 9.40 6.86 19.27
CA THR A 8 9.87 5.85 18.32
C THR A 8 9.31 4.47 18.64
N ALA A 9 9.14 4.15 19.94
CA ALA A 9 8.56 2.88 20.37
C ALA A 9 7.09 2.74 19.97
N LEU A 10 6.34 3.84 19.94
CA LEU A 10 4.95 3.84 19.46
C LEU A 10 4.87 3.53 17.97
N MET A 11 5.82 4.05 17.18
CA MET A 11 5.87 3.79 15.74
C MET A 11 6.35 2.38 15.43
N PHE A 12 7.11 1.77 16.32
CA PHE A 12 7.73 0.47 16.07
C PHE A 12 6.72 -0.62 15.75
N PRO A 13 5.63 -0.82 16.54
CA PRO A 13 4.63 -1.83 16.19
C PRO A 13 3.65 -1.37 15.12
N ALA A 14 3.44 -0.04 14.96
CA ALA A 14 2.45 0.47 14.01
C ALA A 14 2.86 0.20 12.57
N ILE A 15 4.14 0.40 12.24
CA ILE A 15 4.62 0.26 10.86
C ILE A 15 4.53 -1.19 10.39
N PRO A 16 5.01 -2.22 11.13
CA PRO A 16 4.83 -3.61 10.70
C PRO A 16 3.38 -4.04 10.58
N LEU A 17 2.49 -3.52 11.43
CA LEU A 17 1.06 -3.83 11.33
C LEU A 17 0.48 -3.28 10.04
N LEU A 18 0.81 -2.03 9.68
CA LEU A 18 0.40 -1.45 8.41
C LEU A 18 0.97 -2.21 7.23
N MET A 19 2.24 -2.61 7.30
CA MET A 19 2.87 -3.40 6.25
C MET A 19 2.18 -4.75 6.06
N GLY A 20 1.70 -5.35 7.17
CA GLY A 20 0.92 -6.59 7.10
C GLY A 20 -0.38 -6.42 6.34
N VAL A 21 -1.10 -5.32 6.61
CA VAL A 21 -2.32 -4.99 5.88
C VAL A 21 -2.02 -4.78 4.40
N TYR A 22 -0.97 -4.02 4.08
CA TYR A 22 -0.57 -3.74 2.70
C TYR A 22 -0.19 -5.03 1.96
N SER A 23 0.57 -5.92 2.63
CA SER A 23 1.00 -7.19 2.05
C SER A 23 -0.18 -8.11 1.77
N ASN A 24 -1.14 -8.19 2.69
CA ASN A 24 -2.35 -8.98 2.49
C ASN A 24 -3.13 -8.50 1.27
N ARG A 25 -3.27 -7.20 1.13
CA ARG A 25 -3.97 -6.62 -0.01
C ARG A 25 -3.21 -6.87 -1.31
N PHE A 26 -1.89 -6.77 -1.27
CA PHE A 26 -1.04 -7.06 -2.43
C PHE A 26 -1.20 -8.53 -2.88
N HIS A 27 -1.18 -9.46 -1.94
CA HIS A 27 -1.38 -10.88 -2.23
C HIS A 27 -2.75 -11.15 -2.83
N THR A 28 -3.79 -10.53 -2.28
CA THR A 28 -5.16 -10.67 -2.79
C THR A 28 -5.25 -10.21 -4.23
N LEU A 29 -4.70 -9.03 -4.55
CA LEU A 29 -4.70 -8.50 -5.91
C LEU A 29 -3.85 -9.33 -6.85
N SER A 30 -2.69 -9.82 -6.39
CA SER A 30 -1.83 -10.69 -7.18
C SER A 30 -2.55 -11.98 -7.55
N ASN A 31 -3.28 -12.57 -6.60
CA ASN A 31 -4.05 -13.78 -6.84
C ASN A 31 -5.19 -13.53 -7.84
N LEU A 32 -5.83 -12.37 -7.74
CA LEU A 32 -6.88 -11.99 -8.70
C LEU A 32 -6.33 -11.87 -10.12
N ILE A 33 -5.16 -11.25 -10.27
CA ILE A 33 -4.52 -11.12 -11.58
C ILE A 33 -4.16 -12.49 -12.16
N ARG A 34 -3.58 -13.37 -11.34
CA ARG A 34 -3.26 -14.73 -11.77
C ARG A 34 -4.50 -15.49 -12.19
N LYS A 35 -5.58 -15.35 -11.43
CA LYS A 35 -6.85 -15.99 -11.73
C LYS A 35 -7.44 -15.52 -13.06
N LEU A 36 -7.42 -14.20 -13.28
CA LEU A 36 -7.86 -13.63 -14.56
C LEU A 36 -7.00 -14.11 -15.72
N HIS A 37 -5.69 -14.16 -15.52
CA HIS A 37 -4.75 -14.62 -16.53
C HIS A 37 -5.03 -16.11 -16.87
N ASP A 38 -5.20 -16.96 -15.85
CA ASP A 38 -5.44 -18.38 -16.04
C ASP A 38 -6.77 -18.63 -16.73
N GLU A 39 -7.81 -17.86 -16.41
CA GLU A 39 -9.13 -18.01 -17.03
C GLU A 39 -9.10 -17.70 -18.52
N HIS A 40 -8.24 -16.78 -18.96
CA HIS A 40 -8.24 -16.28 -20.34
C HIS A 40 -7.06 -16.75 -21.18
N VAL A 41 -6.15 -17.57 -20.62
CA VAL A 41 -4.97 -18.08 -21.34
C VAL A 41 -5.39 -18.95 -22.52
N TYR A 42 -6.49 -19.71 -22.39
CA TYR A 42 -6.95 -20.65 -23.40
C TYR A 42 -8.01 -20.06 -24.33
N GLU A 43 -8.44 -18.83 -24.11
CA GLU A 43 -9.44 -18.20 -24.96
C GLU A 43 -8.77 -17.44 -26.11
N LYS A 44 -9.26 -17.70 -27.34
CA LYS A 44 -8.75 -17.03 -28.55
C LYS A 44 -9.18 -15.57 -28.64
N HIS A 45 -10.29 -15.22 -27.99
CA HIS A 45 -10.78 -13.86 -27.96
C HIS A 45 -10.74 -13.32 -26.54
N ILE A 46 -9.92 -12.26 -26.36
CA ILE A 46 -9.87 -11.53 -25.09
C ILE A 46 -10.87 -10.36 -25.20
N PRO A 47 -11.95 -10.34 -24.37
CA PRO A 47 -12.89 -9.23 -24.41
C PRO A 47 -12.18 -7.90 -24.06
N PRO A 48 -12.61 -6.77 -24.68
CA PRO A 48 -12.02 -5.47 -24.32
C PRO A 48 -12.19 -5.13 -22.84
N GLU A 49 -13.28 -5.59 -22.22
CA GLU A 49 -13.56 -5.40 -20.81
C GLU A 49 -12.51 -6.08 -19.92
N TRP A 50 -12.05 -7.27 -20.33
CA TRP A 50 -11.02 -7.99 -19.62
C TRP A 50 -9.71 -7.21 -19.60
N LYS A 51 -9.35 -6.60 -20.73
CA LYS A 51 -8.13 -5.77 -20.80
C LYS A 51 -8.21 -4.58 -19.86
N LYS A 52 -9.36 -3.92 -19.77
CA LYS A 52 -9.57 -2.81 -18.86
C LYS A 52 -9.43 -3.25 -17.41
N GLN A 53 -10.03 -4.39 -17.05
CA GLN A 53 -9.93 -4.95 -15.70
C GLN A 53 -8.49 -5.32 -15.36
N PHE A 54 -7.79 -5.94 -16.30
CA PHE A 54 -6.38 -6.32 -16.10
C PHE A 54 -5.50 -5.09 -15.89
N LEU A 55 -5.68 -4.05 -16.71
CA LEU A 55 -4.92 -2.81 -16.58
C LEU A 55 -5.23 -2.12 -15.25
N ASN A 56 -6.49 -2.09 -14.84
CA ASN A 56 -6.89 -1.50 -13.57
C ASN A 56 -6.25 -2.23 -12.39
N LEU A 57 -6.29 -3.56 -12.39
CA LEU A 57 -5.66 -4.37 -11.36
C LEU A 57 -4.14 -4.19 -11.34
N SER A 58 -3.53 -4.10 -12.53
CA SER A 58 -2.09 -3.87 -12.66
C SER A 58 -1.69 -2.53 -12.07
N ASN A 59 -2.48 -1.47 -12.33
CA ASN A 59 -2.24 -0.15 -11.75
C ASN A 59 -2.39 -0.16 -10.23
N ARG A 60 -3.38 -0.88 -9.72
CA ARG A 60 -3.60 -1.01 -8.28
C ARG A 60 -2.45 -1.74 -7.59
N ILE A 61 -1.91 -2.77 -8.23
CA ILE A 61 -0.74 -3.50 -7.70
C ILE A 61 0.48 -2.59 -7.68
N THR A 62 0.68 -1.78 -8.71
CA THR A 62 1.79 -0.82 -8.76
C THR A 62 1.68 0.18 -7.61
N LEU A 63 0.47 0.71 -7.36
CA LEU A 63 0.24 1.62 -6.23
C LEU A 63 0.55 0.96 -4.88
N LEU A 64 0.12 -0.29 -4.69
CA LEU A 64 0.39 -1.03 -3.46
C LEU A 64 1.87 -1.31 -3.29
N ARG A 65 2.57 -1.61 -4.39
CA ARG A 65 4.01 -1.82 -4.37
C ARG A 65 4.74 -0.57 -3.86
N TRP A 66 4.37 0.60 -4.37
CA TRP A 66 4.92 1.86 -3.90
C TRP A 66 4.56 2.12 -2.45
N THR A 67 3.33 1.80 -2.04
CA THR A 67 2.87 1.92 -0.67
C THR A 67 3.76 1.11 0.28
N ILE A 68 4.00 -0.15 -0.07
CA ILE A 68 4.82 -1.06 0.74
C ILE A 68 6.28 -0.56 0.79
N LEU A 69 6.80 -0.07 -0.34
CA LEU A 69 8.16 0.46 -0.42
C LEU A 69 8.34 1.65 0.51
N PHE A 70 7.42 2.61 0.47
CA PHE A 70 7.50 3.79 1.35
C PHE A 70 7.33 3.41 2.82
N ALA A 71 6.48 2.42 3.13
CA ALA A 71 6.34 1.91 4.48
C ALA A 71 7.62 1.26 4.97
N ALA A 72 8.30 0.49 4.10
CA ALA A 72 9.58 -0.12 4.42
C ALA A 72 10.66 0.93 4.69
N PHE A 73 10.70 1.98 3.87
CA PHE A 73 11.62 3.10 4.12
C PHE A 73 11.30 3.80 5.45
N GLY A 74 10.00 3.96 5.75
CA GLY A 74 9.58 4.53 7.03
C GLY A 74 10.07 3.70 8.20
N PHE A 75 9.97 2.39 8.12
CA PHE A 75 10.47 1.48 9.15
C PHE A 75 11.99 1.59 9.30
N LEU A 76 12.70 1.63 8.17
CA LEU A 76 14.15 1.80 8.18
C LEU A 76 14.55 3.11 8.86
N PHE A 77 13.90 4.22 8.53
CA PHE A 77 14.18 5.51 9.15
C PHE A 77 13.86 5.49 10.64
N ASN A 78 12.81 4.78 11.05
CA ASN A 78 12.48 4.64 12.46
C ASN A 78 13.59 3.90 13.21
N MET A 79 14.14 2.83 12.64
CA MET A 79 15.25 2.11 13.24
C MET A 79 16.51 2.97 13.32
N LEU A 80 16.77 3.77 12.29
CA LEU A 80 17.89 4.71 12.28
C LEU A 80 17.70 5.79 13.34
N THR A 81 16.47 6.22 13.58
CA THR A 81 16.15 7.18 14.64
C THR A 81 16.50 6.60 16.01
N VAL A 82 16.11 5.35 16.27
CA VAL A 82 16.45 4.68 17.53
C VAL A 82 17.96 4.60 17.71
N PHE A 83 18.69 4.27 16.65
CA PHE A 83 20.14 4.21 16.67
C PHE A 83 20.75 5.58 16.96
N ALA A 84 20.24 6.64 16.31
CA ALA A 84 20.72 8.00 16.54
C ALA A 84 20.47 8.46 17.97
N LEU A 85 19.34 8.10 18.56
CA LEU A 85 19.02 8.40 19.96
C LEU A 85 19.99 7.66 20.90
N HIS A 86 20.34 6.44 20.56
CA HIS A 86 21.30 5.66 21.33
C HIS A 86 22.71 6.32 21.34
N MET A 87 23.06 6.95 20.23
CA MET A 87 24.34 7.67 20.09
C MET A 87 24.28 9.10 20.61
N ASP A 88 23.16 9.52 21.22
CA ASP A 88 22.93 10.87 21.76
C ASP A 88 22.96 11.98 20.70
N GLU A 89 22.69 11.62 19.43
CA GLU A 89 22.62 12.57 18.32
C GLU A 89 21.18 13.04 18.13
N LEU A 90 20.74 13.98 18.98
CA LEU A 90 19.34 14.43 18.99
C LEU A 90 18.92 15.13 17.70
N LEU A 91 19.78 15.97 17.14
CA LEU A 91 19.45 16.67 15.89
C LEU A 91 19.29 15.70 14.73
N LEU A 92 20.22 14.76 14.63
CA LEU A 92 20.15 13.72 13.59
C LEU A 92 18.89 12.87 13.76
N ALA A 93 18.56 12.50 15.01
CA ALA A 93 17.37 11.73 15.31
C ALA A 93 16.10 12.45 14.88
N ARG A 94 16.02 13.76 15.10
CA ARG A 94 14.84 14.56 14.69
C ARG A 94 14.68 14.58 13.18
N ILE A 95 15.77 14.76 12.46
CA ILE A 95 15.74 14.81 10.99
C ILE A 95 15.30 13.46 10.44
N ILE A 96 15.89 12.38 10.94
CA ILE A 96 15.57 11.02 10.47
C ILE A 96 14.12 10.66 10.82
N PHE A 97 13.65 11.02 12.02
CA PHE A 97 12.28 10.76 12.42
C PHE A 97 11.29 11.54 11.57
N GLY A 98 11.62 12.80 11.23
CA GLY A 98 10.82 13.59 10.32
C GLY A 98 10.70 12.90 8.95
N SER A 99 11.80 12.34 8.45
CA SER A 99 11.81 11.57 7.21
C SER A 99 10.95 10.31 7.32
N CYS A 100 11.00 9.64 8.47
CA CYS A 100 10.14 8.47 8.75
C CYS A 100 8.66 8.84 8.65
N CYS A 101 8.26 9.91 9.33
CA CYS A 101 6.87 10.37 9.32
C CYS A 101 6.44 10.77 7.91
N LEU A 102 7.30 11.45 7.16
CA LEU A 102 7.00 11.85 5.79
C LEU A 102 6.79 10.63 4.90
N SER A 103 7.67 9.63 5.01
CA SER A 103 7.54 8.39 4.25
C SER A 103 6.24 7.67 4.55
N MET A 104 5.84 7.64 5.84
CA MET A 104 4.60 7.00 6.25
C MET A 104 3.38 7.76 5.73
N ILE A 105 3.41 9.09 5.74
CA ILE A 105 2.32 9.90 5.19
C ILE A 105 2.16 9.61 3.71
N ILE A 106 3.25 9.59 2.95
CA ILE A 106 3.21 9.28 1.52
C ILE A 106 2.64 7.87 1.29
N SER A 107 3.07 6.91 2.08
CA SER A 107 2.59 5.53 2.01
C SER A 107 1.07 5.46 2.23
N ILE A 108 0.58 6.13 3.25
CA ILE A 108 -0.84 6.15 3.59
C ILE A 108 -1.65 6.83 2.48
N VAL A 109 -1.15 7.91 1.90
CA VAL A 109 -1.80 8.61 0.79
C VAL A 109 -1.96 7.68 -0.41
N PHE A 110 -0.90 6.94 -0.76
CA PHE A 110 -0.98 5.95 -1.85
C PHE A 110 -2.00 4.85 -1.53
N PHE A 111 -2.04 4.42 -0.28
CA PHE A 111 -2.98 3.38 0.15
C PHE A 111 -4.43 3.87 0.07
N ILE A 112 -4.68 5.09 0.51
CA ILE A 112 -6.02 5.70 0.41
C ILE A 112 -6.44 5.80 -1.06
N ARG A 113 -5.53 6.20 -1.93
CA ARG A 113 -5.80 6.30 -3.36
C ARG A 113 -6.15 4.94 -3.96
N GLU A 114 -5.44 3.88 -3.55
CA GLU A 114 -5.74 2.52 -4.00
C GLU A 114 -7.12 2.08 -3.55
N ILE A 115 -7.49 2.35 -2.30
CA ILE A 115 -8.80 2.01 -1.77
C ILE A 115 -9.90 2.77 -2.53
N HIS A 116 -9.67 4.04 -2.84
CA HIS A 116 -10.63 4.85 -3.58
C HIS A 116 -10.87 4.28 -4.98
N ILE A 117 -9.80 3.91 -5.69
CA ILE A 117 -9.90 3.28 -7.00
C ILE A 117 -10.65 1.95 -6.91
N SER A 118 -10.36 1.16 -5.88
CA SER A 118 -11.02 -0.12 -5.63
C SER A 118 -12.52 0.06 -5.38
N THR A 119 -12.88 1.07 -4.58
CA THR A 119 -14.28 1.36 -4.27
C THR A 119 -15.04 1.81 -5.51
N ASN A 120 -14.44 2.66 -6.35
CA ASN A 120 -15.06 3.10 -7.59
C ASN A 120 -15.28 1.93 -8.55
N ALA A 121 -14.30 1.05 -8.69
CA ALA A 121 -14.43 -0.14 -9.52
C ALA A 121 -15.56 -1.05 -9.04
N LEU A 122 -15.68 -1.21 -7.72
CA LEU A 122 -16.75 -2.02 -7.12
C LEU A 122 -18.12 -1.40 -7.36
N LYS A 123 -18.23 -0.08 -7.21
CA LYS A 123 -19.50 0.64 -7.45
C LYS A 123 -19.94 0.47 -8.90
N LEU A 124 -19.02 0.59 -9.84
CA LEU A 124 -19.34 0.39 -11.27
C LEU A 124 -19.82 -1.03 -11.53
N HIS A 125 -19.18 -2.01 -10.94
CA HIS A 125 -19.55 -3.41 -11.08
C HIS A 125 -20.93 -3.68 -10.48
N MET A 126 -21.22 -3.13 -9.30
CA MET A 126 -22.52 -3.26 -8.64
C MET A 126 -23.63 -2.60 -9.44
N SER A 127 -23.35 -1.43 -10.03
CA SER A 127 -24.30 -0.71 -10.87
C SER A 127 -24.68 -1.54 -12.10
N ASP A 128 -23.70 -2.18 -12.73
CA ASP A 128 -23.93 -3.08 -13.87
C ASP A 128 -24.76 -4.29 -13.47
N MET A 129 -24.51 -4.84 -12.28
CA MET A 129 -25.28 -5.97 -11.75
C MET A 129 -26.73 -5.59 -11.47
N ASP A 130 -26.96 -4.41 -10.92
CA ASP A 130 -28.32 -3.92 -10.63
C ASP A 130 -29.13 -3.74 -11.91
N VAL A 131 -28.49 -3.25 -12.97
CA VAL A 131 -29.14 -3.10 -14.28
C VAL A 131 -29.50 -4.46 -14.86
N ASN A 132 -28.69 -5.46 -14.66
CA ASN A 132 -28.93 -6.82 -15.18
C ASN A 132 -30.01 -7.59 -14.40
N VAL A 133 -30.24 -7.22 -13.14
CA VAL A 133 -31.25 -7.86 -12.29
C VAL A 133 -32.67 -7.35 -12.59
N ASP A 134 -32.77 -6.10 -13.02
CA ASP A 134 -34.05 -5.49 -13.41
C ASP A 134 -34.40 -5.85 -14.85
#